data_471f000b474cae9abd2e0bf821408401
#
_entry.id   471f000b474cae9abd2e0bf821408401
#
_cell.length_a   1.000
_cell.length_b   1.000
_cell.length_c   1.000
_cell.angle_alpha   90.00
_cell.angle_beta   90.00
_cell.angle_gamma   90.00
#
_symmetry.space_group_name_H-M   'P 1'
#
loop_
_entity.id
_entity.type
_entity.pdbx_description
1 polymer ?
#
loop_
_entity_poly.entity_id
_entity_poly.type
_entity_poly.pdbx_seq_one_letter_code
_entity_poly.pdbx_strand_id
1 'polypeptide(L)'
;MNLVPEPDVSNFVGGDSSSSSSSSKKGKGKKGGGAAENTTAAARRSLLSVGLVTAFGISLHNFPEGIAVYLSCLARGPAVGLPLTLAIAAHNIPEGMAVAAPMYSATGSRWQAIKYTVLSGMCEPLGAVVVALVLGPFMTEWVVQVLLAAVGGIMVVMSLKELVPTTLTYISADHACYSFLAGMVVIFATVHGLRNTLGA
;
A
#
# COMPACT_ATOMS: atom_id res chain seq x y z
N MET A 1 -20.29 -20.61 12.04
CA MET A 1 -19.43 -20.18 10.92
C MET A 1 -20.15 -18.99 10.26
N ASN A 2 -20.00 -17.80 10.82
CA ASN A 2 -20.68 -16.59 10.37
C ASN A 2 -19.89 -16.02 9.21
N LEU A 3 -20.49 -16.05 8.02
CA LEU A 3 -19.97 -15.41 6.83
C LEU A 3 -19.94 -13.90 7.06
N VAL A 4 -18.77 -13.31 6.90
CA VAL A 4 -18.58 -11.86 6.86
C VAL A 4 -19.44 -11.31 5.71
N PRO A 5 -20.31 -10.31 5.96
CA PRO A 5 -21.11 -9.72 4.88
C PRO A 5 -20.17 -9.05 3.86
N GLU A 6 -20.48 -9.25 2.57
CA GLU A 6 -19.79 -8.55 1.50
C GLU A 6 -19.84 -7.02 1.73
N PRO A 7 -18.75 -6.30 1.48
CA PRO A 7 -18.76 -4.84 1.61
C PRO A 7 -19.72 -4.23 0.59
N ASP A 8 -20.70 -3.47 1.09
CA ASP A 8 -21.64 -2.71 0.27
C ASP A 8 -20.89 -1.57 -0.44
N VAL A 9 -20.59 -1.76 -1.70
CA VAL A 9 -19.91 -0.76 -2.56
C VAL A 9 -20.83 0.38 -3.02
N SER A 10 -22.09 0.43 -2.58
CA SER A 10 -23.08 1.44 -3.02
C SER A 10 -22.75 2.86 -2.56
N ASN A 11 -21.93 3.02 -1.50
CA ASN A 11 -21.57 4.31 -0.93
C ASN A 11 -20.38 5.01 -1.61
N PHE A 12 -19.75 4.37 -2.59
CA PHE A 12 -18.61 4.96 -3.31
C PHE A 12 -18.99 5.75 -4.57
N VAL A 13 -20.27 5.77 -4.93
CA VAL A 13 -20.80 6.50 -6.08
C VAL A 13 -22.01 7.31 -5.61
N GLY A 14 -21.81 8.45 -5.03
CA GLY A 14 -22.87 9.28 -4.56
C GLY A 14 -22.53 10.75 -4.54
N GLY A 15 -22.92 11.46 -5.54
CA GLY A 15 -23.15 12.88 -5.55
C GLY A 15 -24.43 13.14 -6.29
N ASP A 16 -25.42 13.66 -5.56
CA ASP A 16 -26.58 14.43 -5.99
C ASP A 16 -27.49 13.93 -7.13
N SER A 17 -28.73 13.66 -6.77
CA SER A 17 -29.86 14.39 -7.40
C SER A 17 -31.22 14.05 -6.80
N SER A 18 -31.90 15.13 -6.49
CA SER A 18 -33.29 15.35 -6.10
C SER A 18 -34.36 14.53 -6.82
N SER A 19 -35.37 14.25 -6.01
CA SER A 19 -36.73 13.80 -6.27
C SER A 19 -37.43 14.39 -7.48
N SER A 20 -38.18 13.57 -8.23
CA SER A 20 -39.56 13.86 -8.63
C SER A 20 -40.31 12.61 -9.15
N SER A 21 -41.55 12.55 -8.75
CA SER A 21 -42.54 11.52 -8.89
C SER A 21 -43.10 11.35 -10.31
N SER A 22 -43.66 10.16 -10.50
CA SER A 22 -44.90 9.79 -11.23
C SER A 22 -44.78 9.24 -12.65
N SER A 23 -45.55 8.18 -12.76
CA SER A 23 -46.40 7.71 -13.85
C SER A 23 -45.94 6.51 -14.67
N SER A 24 -46.72 5.46 -14.43
CA SER A 24 -46.85 4.22 -15.17
C SER A 24 -46.97 4.43 -16.69
N LYS A 25 -46.16 3.69 -17.48
CA LYS A 25 -46.62 3.14 -18.78
C LYS A 25 -45.85 1.86 -19.11
N LYS A 26 -46.64 0.83 -19.31
CA LYS A 26 -46.28 -0.51 -19.76
C LYS A 26 -45.75 -0.45 -21.19
N GLY A 27 -44.47 -0.73 -21.36
CA GLY A 27 -43.84 -0.84 -22.68
C GLY A 27 -42.80 -1.97 -22.66
N LYS A 28 -43.16 -3.08 -23.34
CA LYS A 28 -42.36 -4.27 -23.55
C LYS A 28 -41.20 -3.92 -24.48
N GLY A 29 -39.94 -4.02 -23.99
CA GLY A 29 -38.79 -3.75 -24.85
C GLY A 29 -37.48 -4.10 -24.15
N LYS A 30 -36.88 -5.16 -24.61
CA LYS A 30 -35.52 -5.70 -24.42
C LYS A 30 -34.41 -4.61 -24.40
N LYS A 31 -34.18 -3.95 -23.28
CA LYS A 31 -33.10 -2.96 -23.08
C LYS A 31 -32.35 -3.09 -21.74
N GLY A 32 -32.53 -4.19 -21.01
CA GLY A 32 -31.90 -4.38 -19.69
C GLY A 32 -30.42 -4.87 -19.72
N GLY A 33 -29.96 -5.45 -20.83
CA GLY A 33 -28.65 -6.05 -20.91
C GLY A 33 -27.51 -5.01 -21.03
N GLY A 34 -27.71 -3.97 -21.82
CA GLY A 34 -26.64 -2.99 -22.08
C GLY A 34 -26.30 -2.05 -20.93
N ALA A 35 -27.28 -1.73 -20.08
CA ALA A 35 -27.04 -0.85 -18.91
C ALA A 35 -26.27 -1.58 -17.80
N ALA A 36 -26.60 -2.84 -17.51
CA ALA A 36 -25.91 -3.66 -16.54
C ALA A 36 -24.46 -3.98 -16.98
N GLU A 37 -24.26 -4.26 -18.26
CA GLU A 37 -22.94 -4.52 -18.84
C GLU A 37 -22.05 -3.26 -18.83
N ASN A 38 -22.62 -2.10 -19.11
CA ASN A 38 -21.88 -0.82 -19.00
C ASN A 38 -21.51 -0.48 -17.56
N THR A 39 -22.36 -0.80 -16.58
CA THR A 39 -22.05 -0.56 -15.14
C THR A 39 -20.94 -1.46 -14.66
N THR A 40 -20.94 -2.72 -15.03
CA THR A 40 -19.87 -3.67 -14.69
C THR A 40 -18.55 -3.31 -15.38
N ALA A 41 -18.58 -2.86 -16.62
CA ALA A 41 -17.39 -2.40 -17.34
C ALA A 41 -16.80 -1.11 -16.74
N ALA A 42 -17.63 -0.17 -16.29
CA ALA A 42 -17.21 1.04 -15.61
C ALA A 42 -16.59 0.74 -14.24
N ALA A 43 -17.23 -0.13 -13.44
CA ALA A 43 -16.67 -0.58 -12.15
C ALA A 43 -15.32 -1.27 -12.33
N ARG A 44 -15.19 -2.13 -13.32
CA ARG A 44 -13.90 -2.79 -13.63
C ARG A 44 -12.81 -1.80 -14.04
N ARG A 45 -13.12 -0.78 -14.84
CA ARG A 45 -12.17 0.28 -15.20
C ARG A 45 -11.74 1.09 -13.99
N SER A 46 -12.66 1.40 -13.09
CA SER A 46 -12.37 2.08 -11.82
C SER A 46 -11.41 1.27 -10.95
N LEU A 47 -11.66 -0.02 -10.76
CA LEU A 47 -10.77 -0.91 -10.01
C LEU A 47 -9.39 -1.05 -10.65
N LEU A 48 -9.30 -1.12 -11.98
CA LEU A 48 -8.02 -1.11 -12.68
C LEU A 48 -7.26 0.18 -12.45
N SER A 49 -7.95 1.32 -12.54
CA SER A 49 -7.33 2.64 -12.28
C SER A 49 -6.81 2.72 -10.84
N VAL A 50 -7.62 2.31 -9.85
CA VAL A 50 -7.20 2.24 -8.45
C VAL A 50 -5.97 1.35 -8.30
N GLY A 51 -5.99 0.13 -8.83
CA GLY A 51 -4.85 -0.79 -8.75
C GLY A 51 -3.56 -0.24 -9.38
N LEU A 52 -3.67 0.43 -10.53
CA LEU A 52 -2.52 1.04 -11.20
C LEU A 52 -1.97 2.26 -10.45
N VAL A 53 -2.84 3.13 -9.94
CA VAL A 53 -2.44 4.29 -9.13
C VAL A 53 -1.78 3.83 -7.83
N THR A 54 -2.36 2.83 -7.16
CA THR A 54 -1.77 2.24 -5.96
C THR A 54 -0.41 1.60 -6.25
N ALA A 55 -0.29 0.82 -7.34
CA ALA A 55 0.98 0.23 -7.75
C ALA A 55 2.06 1.29 -8.01
N PHE A 56 1.69 2.39 -8.67
CA PHE A 56 2.60 3.49 -8.92
C PHE A 56 3.00 4.22 -7.62
N GLY A 57 2.02 4.51 -6.74
CA GLY A 57 2.29 5.14 -5.44
C GLY A 57 3.23 4.29 -4.57
N ILE A 58 2.97 2.98 -4.48
CA ILE A 58 3.83 2.03 -3.74
C ILE A 58 5.21 1.90 -4.41
N SER A 59 5.31 1.95 -5.74
CA SER A 59 6.62 1.98 -6.42
C SER A 59 7.46 3.19 -6.01
N LEU A 60 6.84 4.37 -5.91
CA LEU A 60 7.52 5.59 -5.44
C LEU A 60 7.89 5.51 -3.95
N HIS A 61 7.14 4.79 -3.15
CA HIS A 61 7.40 4.55 -1.73
C HIS A 61 8.55 3.57 -1.52
N ASN A 62 8.55 2.45 -2.22
CA ASN A 62 9.54 1.38 -2.11
C ASN A 62 10.94 1.83 -2.55
N PHE A 63 11.05 2.79 -3.46
CA PHE A 63 12.34 3.29 -3.91
C PHE A 63 13.17 3.94 -2.78
N PRO A 64 12.66 4.89 -1.98
CA PRO A 64 13.32 5.40 -0.78
C PRO A 64 13.62 4.34 0.28
N GLU A 65 12.79 3.30 0.41
CA GLU A 65 13.01 2.21 1.36
C GLU A 65 14.28 1.41 1.03
N GLY A 66 14.47 1.07 -0.24
CA GLY A 66 15.69 0.43 -0.71
C GLY A 66 16.93 1.28 -0.44
N ILE A 67 16.82 2.59 -0.59
CA ILE A 67 17.88 3.54 -0.20
C ILE A 67 18.16 3.44 1.30
N ALA A 68 17.12 3.46 2.14
CA ALA A 68 17.26 3.39 3.60
C ALA A 68 17.93 2.10 4.07
N VAL A 69 17.53 0.94 3.50
CA VAL A 69 18.14 -0.37 3.78
C VAL A 69 19.63 -0.33 3.47
N TYR A 70 19.98 0.07 2.24
CA TYR A 70 21.38 0.11 1.81
C TYR A 70 22.22 1.04 2.67
N LEU A 71 21.76 2.27 2.91
CA LEU A 71 22.49 3.25 3.71
C LEU A 71 22.63 2.84 5.17
N SER A 72 21.61 2.20 5.74
CA SER A 72 21.68 1.70 7.13
C SER A 72 22.69 0.57 7.27
N CYS A 73 22.74 -0.35 6.31
CA CYS A 73 23.74 -1.41 6.29
C CYS A 73 25.15 -0.86 6.12
N LEU A 74 25.33 0.13 5.25
CA LEU A 74 26.61 0.75 4.97
C LEU A 74 27.13 1.57 6.16
N ALA A 75 26.28 2.43 6.75
CA ALA A 75 26.69 3.39 7.79
C ALA A 75 26.75 2.77 9.19
N ARG A 76 25.90 1.82 9.50
CA ARG A 76 25.73 1.25 10.84
C ARG A 76 26.02 -0.24 10.94
N GLY A 77 26.38 -0.86 9.81
CA GLY A 77 26.67 -2.28 9.71
C GLY A 77 25.43 -3.20 9.84
N PRO A 78 25.65 -4.52 9.79
CA PRO A 78 24.57 -5.52 9.79
C PRO A 78 23.70 -5.48 11.04
N ALA A 79 24.23 -5.08 12.17
CA ALA A 79 23.52 -5.04 13.44
C ALA A 79 22.34 -4.04 13.44
N VAL A 80 22.42 -2.97 12.65
CA VAL A 80 21.32 -2.01 12.48
C VAL A 80 20.60 -2.24 11.16
N GLY A 81 21.32 -2.58 10.10
CA GLY A 81 20.71 -2.80 8.77
C GLY A 81 19.79 -4.01 8.74
N LEU A 82 20.14 -5.13 9.37
CA LEU A 82 19.33 -6.35 9.35
C LEU A 82 17.96 -6.19 10.05
N PRO A 83 17.86 -5.64 11.27
CA PRO A 83 16.56 -5.34 11.88
C PRO A 83 15.68 -4.41 11.02
N LEU A 84 16.25 -3.39 10.41
CA LEU A 84 15.53 -2.50 9.52
C LEU A 84 15.04 -3.24 8.28
N THR A 85 15.89 -4.05 7.65
CA THR A 85 15.49 -4.87 6.48
C THR A 85 14.34 -5.81 6.82
N LEU A 86 14.36 -6.48 7.98
CA LEU A 86 13.27 -7.36 8.41
C LEU A 86 11.99 -6.59 8.70
N ALA A 87 12.09 -5.40 9.29
CA ALA A 87 10.93 -4.54 9.54
C ALA A 87 10.29 -4.09 8.20
N ILE A 88 11.11 -3.67 7.24
CA ILE A 88 10.67 -3.29 5.89
C ILE A 88 10.05 -4.49 5.17
N ALA A 89 10.69 -5.65 5.17
CA ALA A 89 10.13 -6.87 4.58
C ALA A 89 8.76 -7.25 5.18
N ALA A 90 8.56 -7.04 6.48
CA ALA A 90 7.30 -7.35 7.14
C ALA A 90 6.16 -6.40 6.70
N HIS A 91 6.41 -5.10 6.52
CA HIS A 91 5.36 -4.17 6.09
C HIS A 91 5.13 -4.21 4.57
N ASN A 92 6.08 -4.64 3.76
CA ASN A 92 5.90 -4.85 2.33
C ASN A 92 4.84 -5.93 2.00
N ILE A 93 4.54 -6.84 2.95
CA ILE A 93 3.47 -7.83 2.78
C ILE A 93 2.09 -7.14 2.64
N PRO A 94 1.63 -6.30 3.60
CA PRO A 94 0.39 -5.53 3.43
C PRO A 94 0.38 -4.63 2.19
N GLU A 95 1.49 -4.02 1.84
CA GLU A 95 1.62 -3.18 0.65
C GLU A 95 1.42 -3.96 -0.64
N GLY A 96 2.04 -5.13 -0.74
CA GLY A 96 1.83 -6.05 -1.85
C GLY A 96 0.36 -6.47 -1.97
N MET A 97 -0.34 -6.67 -0.86
CA MET A 97 -1.77 -6.96 -0.84
C MET A 97 -2.60 -5.76 -1.31
N ALA A 98 -2.22 -4.53 -0.97
CA ALA A 98 -2.90 -3.31 -1.41
C ALA A 98 -2.85 -3.12 -2.93
N VAL A 99 -1.80 -3.58 -3.61
CA VAL A 99 -1.71 -3.64 -5.08
C VAL A 99 -2.48 -4.85 -5.63
N ALA A 100 -2.28 -6.03 -5.03
CA ALA A 100 -2.80 -7.27 -5.57
C ALA A 100 -4.33 -7.34 -5.54
N ALA A 101 -4.98 -6.86 -4.47
CA ALA A 101 -6.42 -6.99 -4.28
C ALA A 101 -7.24 -6.25 -5.35
N PRO A 102 -7.04 -4.95 -5.62
CA PRO A 102 -7.79 -4.25 -6.68
C PRO A 102 -7.44 -4.78 -8.07
N MET A 103 -6.19 -5.15 -8.32
CA MET A 103 -5.80 -5.73 -9.61
C MET A 103 -6.46 -7.08 -9.87
N TYR A 104 -6.53 -7.95 -8.87
CA TYR A 104 -7.24 -9.23 -8.97
C TYR A 104 -8.73 -9.03 -9.16
N SER A 105 -9.35 -8.14 -8.38
CA SER A 105 -10.79 -7.83 -8.49
C SER A 105 -11.15 -7.27 -9.88
N ALA A 106 -10.27 -6.46 -10.47
CA ALA A 106 -10.48 -5.88 -11.78
C ALA A 106 -10.27 -6.87 -12.93
N THR A 107 -9.26 -7.75 -12.83
CA THR A 107 -8.82 -8.60 -13.95
C THR A 107 -9.31 -10.04 -13.86
N GLY A 108 -9.62 -10.53 -12.65
CA GLY A 108 -9.87 -11.94 -12.35
C GLY A 108 -8.62 -12.82 -12.48
N SER A 109 -7.46 -12.23 -12.74
CA SER A 109 -6.21 -12.94 -13.02
C SER A 109 -5.20 -12.78 -11.87
N ARG A 110 -4.88 -13.90 -11.22
CA ARG A 110 -3.82 -13.95 -10.20
C ARG A 110 -2.46 -13.54 -10.76
N TRP A 111 -2.20 -13.89 -12.01
CA TRP A 111 -0.93 -13.54 -12.66
C TRP A 111 -0.77 -12.04 -12.86
N GLN A 112 -1.84 -11.34 -13.26
CA GLN A 112 -1.81 -9.88 -13.35
C GLN A 112 -1.58 -9.24 -11.98
N ALA A 113 -2.27 -9.68 -10.95
CA ALA A 113 -2.07 -9.18 -9.59
C ALA A 113 -0.60 -9.36 -9.14
N ILE A 114 -0.04 -10.56 -9.26
CA ILE A 114 1.36 -10.85 -8.91
C ILE A 114 2.33 -9.99 -9.72
N LYS A 115 2.11 -9.88 -11.04
CA LYS A 115 2.98 -9.08 -11.92
C LYS A 115 3.10 -7.64 -11.46
N TYR A 116 1.99 -6.97 -11.19
CA TYR A 116 2.02 -5.55 -10.77
C TYR A 116 2.59 -5.39 -9.36
N THR A 117 2.31 -6.32 -8.45
CA THR A 117 2.90 -6.33 -7.11
C THR A 117 4.41 -6.50 -7.16
N VAL A 118 4.91 -7.46 -7.93
CA VAL A 118 6.36 -7.67 -8.09
C VAL A 118 7.02 -6.48 -8.76
N LEU A 119 6.39 -5.91 -9.80
CA LEU A 119 6.93 -4.73 -10.49
C LEU A 119 7.05 -3.54 -9.56
N SER A 120 6.04 -3.32 -8.70
CA SER A 120 6.08 -2.29 -7.67
C SER A 120 7.18 -2.55 -6.64
N GLY A 121 7.29 -3.76 -6.13
CA GLY A 121 8.32 -4.15 -5.16
C GLY A 121 9.76 -4.09 -5.70
N MET A 122 9.96 -4.26 -7.02
CA MET A 122 11.29 -4.15 -7.63
C MET A 122 11.90 -2.75 -7.56
N CYS A 123 11.12 -1.73 -7.22
CA CYS A 123 11.62 -0.38 -6.98
C CYS A 123 12.50 -0.29 -5.74
N GLU A 124 12.31 -1.17 -4.73
CA GLU A 124 13.15 -1.24 -3.54
C GLU A 124 14.60 -1.66 -3.86
N PRO A 125 14.87 -2.83 -4.47
CA PRO A 125 16.23 -3.17 -4.86
C PRO A 125 16.83 -2.19 -5.89
N LEU A 126 15.99 -1.57 -6.73
CA LEU A 126 16.45 -0.53 -7.65
C LEU A 126 16.98 0.69 -6.89
N GLY A 127 16.29 1.14 -5.86
CA GLY A 127 16.74 2.24 -4.99
C GLY A 127 18.11 1.95 -4.35
N ALA A 128 18.29 0.74 -3.81
CA ALA A 128 19.57 0.30 -3.26
C ALA A 128 20.69 0.32 -4.30
N VAL A 129 20.44 -0.22 -5.51
CA VAL A 129 21.41 -0.26 -6.60
C VAL A 129 21.77 1.15 -7.08
N VAL A 130 20.80 2.05 -7.24
CA VAL A 130 21.06 3.43 -7.66
C VAL A 130 21.97 4.15 -6.66
N VAL A 131 21.72 4.01 -5.36
CA VAL A 131 22.59 4.61 -4.35
C VAL A 131 23.97 3.97 -4.36
N ALA A 132 24.06 2.65 -4.44
CA ALA A 132 25.33 1.94 -4.45
C ALA A 132 26.23 2.36 -5.63
N LEU A 133 25.68 2.47 -6.82
CA LEU A 133 26.45 2.70 -8.06
C LEU A 133 26.65 4.19 -8.38
N VAL A 134 25.64 5.01 -8.13
CA VAL A 134 25.62 6.41 -8.59
C VAL A 134 26.00 7.37 -7.46
N LEU A 135 25.44 7.18 -6.29
CA LEU A 135 25.59 8.11 -5.17
C LEU A 135 26.71 7.71 -4.19
N GLY A 136 27.20 6.45 -4.25
CA GLY A 136 28.22 5.93 -3.34
C GLY A 136 29.39 6.89 -3.10
N PRO A 137 30.03 7.49 -4.13
CA PRO A 137 31.14 8.43 -3.96
C PRO A 137 30.79 9.74 -3.23
N PHE A 138 29.49 10.10 -3.20
CA PHE A 138 29.00 11.34 -2.58
C PHE A 138 28.39 11.12 -1.19
N MET A 139 28.39 9.88 -0.69
CA MET A 139 27.76 9.49 0.57
C MET A 139 28.64 9.86 1.77
N THR A 140 28.58 11.11 2.20
CA THR A 140 29.10 11.53 3.51
C THR A 140 28.12 11.13 4.61
N GLU A 141 28.60 10.99 5.86
CA GLU A 141 27.72 10.66 7.00
C GLU A 141 26.55 11.63 7.13
N TRP A 142 26.75 12.90 6.88
CA TRP A 142 25.71 13.91 6.93
C TRP A 142 24.64 13.67 5.84
N VAL A 143 25.05 13.40 4.61
CA VAL A 143 24.14 13.09 3.49
C VAL A 143 23.31 11.84 3.80
N VAL A 144 23.95 10.80 4.33
CA VAL A 144 23.26 9.56 4.75
C VAL A 144 22.19 9.85 5.80
N GLN A 145 22.51 10.63 6.84
CA GLN A 145 21.56 10.97 7.89
C GLN A 145 20.39 11.81 7.38
N VAL A 146 20.64 12.78 6.50
CA VAL A 146 19.58 13.59 5.89
C VAL A 146 18.67 12.75 5.01
N LEU A 147 19.22 11.85 4.19
CA LEU A 147 18.44 10.95 3.37
C LEU A 147 17.59 9.98 4.20
N LEU A 148 18.15 9.40 5.24
CA LEU A 148 17.41 8.53 6.16
C LEU A 148 16.27 9.29 6.86
N ALA A 149 16.51 10.52 7.31
CA ALA A 149 15.50 11.36 7.91
C ALA A 149 14.38 11.70 6.89
N ALA A 150 14.76 12.00 5.64
CA ALA A 150 13.80 12.29 4.57
C ALA A 150 12.91 11.08 4.25
N VAL A 151 13.51 9.88 4.13
CA VAL A 151 12.77 8.63 3.93
C VAL A 151 11.81 8.38 5.10
N GLY A 152 12.27 8.50 6.35
CA GLY A 152 11.42 8.36 7.52
C GLY A 152 10.26 9.36 7.52
N GLY A 153 10.50 10.60 7.09
CA GLY A 153 9.44 11.61 6.92
C GLY A 153 8.41 11.23 5.86
N ILE A 154 8.85 10.71 4.71
CA ILE A 154 7.97 10.21 3.66
C ILE A 154 7.09 9.08 4.20
N MET A 155 7.66 8.10 4.89
CA MET A 155 6.91 6.97 5.47
C MET A 155 5.85 7.42 6.48
N VAL A 156 6.16 8.41 7.33
CA VAL A 156 5.16 8.98 8.26
C VAL A 156 4.02 9.66 7.51
N VAL A 157 4.33 10.48 6.50
CA VAL A 157 3.31 11.17 5.71
C VAL A 157 2.42 10.17 4.96
N MET A 158 3.00 9.12 4.36
CA MET A 158 2.24 8.07 3.68
C MET A 158 1.34 7.30 4.65
N SER A 159 1.85 6.93 5.82
CA SER A 159 1.05 6.27 6.85
C SER A 159 -0.15 7.12 7.27
N LEU A 160 0.04 8.42 7.49
CA LEU A 160 -1.03 9.33 7.91
C LEU A 160 -2.03 9.64 6.79
N LYS A 161 -1.59 9.72 5.54
CA LYS A 161 -2.44 10.11 4.40
C LYS A 161 -3.14 8.93 3.73
N GLU A 162 -2.56 7.75 3.74
CA GLU A 162 -3.08 6.58 3.01
C GLU A 162 -3.50 5.46 3.96
N LEU A 163 -2.61 4.99 4.85
CA LEU A 163 -2.90 3.82 5.68
C LEU A 163 -3.96 4.12 6.74
N VAL A 164 -3.86 5.22 7.47
CA VAL A 164 -4.81 5.55 8.54
C VAL A 164 -6.21 5.80 7.96
N PRO A 165 -6.43 6.66 6.95
CA PRO A 165 -7.76 6.83 6.37
C PRO A 165 -8.35 5.55 5.80
N THR A 166 -7.53 4.75 5.09
CA THR A 166 -7.97 3.47 4.54
C THR A 166 -8.39 2.50 5.65
N THR A 167 -7.61 2.39 6.73
CA THR A 167 -7.93 1.53 7.87
C THR A 167 -9.26 1.92 8.50
N LEU A 168 -9.52 3.22 8.66
CA LEU A 168 -10.76 3.73 9.24
C LEU A 168 -12.01 3.48 8.38
N THR A 169 -11.86 3.10 7.10
CA THR A 169 -12.99 2.64 6.28
C THR A 169 -13.42 1.20 6.59
N TYR A 170 -12.54 0.39 7.16
CA TYR A 170 -12.80 -1.02 7.44
C TYR A 170 -13.04 -1.33 8.91
N ILE A 171 -12.45 -0.56 9.83
CA ILE A 171 -12.55 -0.79 11.27
C ILE A 171 -12.82 0.52 12.03
N SER A 172 -13.34 0.41 13.27
CA SER A 172 -13.55 1.58 14.12
C SER A 172 -12.22 2.23 14.53
N ALA A 173 -12.28 3.52 14.88
CA ALA A 173 -11.12 4.28 15.33
C ALA A 173 -10.40 3.63 16.53
N ASP A 174 -11.15 3.05 17.47
CA ASP A 174 -10.58 2.37 18.64
C ASP A 174 -9.75 1.15 18.22
N HIS A 175 -10.27 0.30 17.33
CA HIS A 175 -9.53 -0.84 16.81
C HIS A 175 -8.30 -0.41 15.98
N ALA A 176 -8.41 0.67 15.21
CA ALA A 176 -7.28 1.24 14.49
C ALA A 176 -6.18 1.71 15.46
N CYS A 177 -6.55 2.41 16.54
CA CYS A 177 -5.61 2.85 17.58
C CYS A 177 -4.93 1.66 18.27
N TYR A 178 -5.69 0.62 18.67
CA TYR A 178 -5.11 -0.57 19.28
C TYR A 178 -4.16 -1.30 18.33
N SER A 179 -4.51 -1.41 17.05
CA SER A 179 -3.67 -2.03 16.03
C SER A 179 -2.37 -1.25 15.81
N PHE A 180 -2.46 0.08 15.79
CA PHE A 180 -1.31 0.96 15.68
C PHE A 180 -0.36 0.81 16.88
N LEU A 181 -0.89 0.84 18.11
CA LEU A 181 -0.10 0.63 19.32
C LEU A 181 0.54 -0.77 19.36
N ALA A 182 -0.22 -1.80 18.97
CA ALA A 182 0.30 -3.17 18.87
C ALA A 182 1.45 -3.25 17.86
N GLY A 183 1.31 -2.63 16.69
CA GLY A 183 2.36 -2.54 15.68
C GLY A 183 3.62 -1.87 16.21
N MET A 184 3.50 -0.75 16.93
CA MET A 184 4.64 -0.08 17.57
C MET A 184 5.36 -0.99 18.58
N VAL A 185 4.60 -1.71 19.41
CA VAL A 185 5.18 -2.65 20.40
C VAL A 185 5.91 -3.80 19.69
N VAL A 186 5.32 -4.36 18.63
CA VAL A 186 5.94 -5.45 17.84
C VAL A 186 7.26 -4.99 17.22
N ILE A 187 7.27 -3.83 16.55
CA ILE A 187 8.49 -3.29 15.94
C ILE A 187 9.56 -3.01 17.01
N PHE A 188 9.17 -2.35 18.11
CA PHE A 188 10.10 -2.07 19.22
C PHE A 188 10.69 -3.36 19.80
N ALA A 189 9.86 -4.36 20.09
CA ALA A 189 10.30 -5.65 20.61
C ALA A 189 11.23 -6.39 19.62
N THR A 190 10.91 -6.34 18.32
CA THR A 190 11.73 -6.96 17.26
C THR A 190 13.11 -6.29 17.18
N VAL A 191 13.16 -4.97 17.11
CA VAL A 191 14.41 -4.22 17.05
C VAL A 191 15.25 -4.45 18.31
N HIS A 192 14.62 -4.39 19.49
CA HIS A 192 15.31 -4.60 20.75
C HIS A 192 15.82 -6.05 20.90
N GLY A 193 15.01 -7.03 20.53
CA GLY A 193 15.39 -8.44 20.55
C GLY A 193 16.55 -8.75 19.61
N LEU A 194 16.50 -8.27 18.37
CA LEU A 194 17.58 -8.45 17.40
C LEU A 194 18.88 -7.76 17.84
N ARG A 195 18.77 -6.56 18.40
CA ARG A 195 19.94 -5.86 18.95
C ARG A 195 20.62 -6.65 20.04
N ASN A 196 19.86 -7.22 20.98
CA ASN A 196 20.40 -8.02 22.08
C ASN A 196 20.99 -9.36 21.60
N THR A 197 20.43 -9.97 20.54
CA THR A 197 20.92 -11.24 20.00
C THR A 197 22.13 -11.08 19.10
N LEU A 198 22.24 -9.96 18.39
CA LEU A 198 23.35 -9.66 17.47
C LEU A 198 24.52 -8.92 18.14
N GLY A 199 24.40 -8.56 19.42
CA GLY A 199 25.49 -7.95 20.20
C GLY A 199 25.79 -6.50 19.78
N ALA A 200 24.79 -5.75 19.32
CA ALA A 200 24.92 -4.38 18.83
C ALA A 200 24.41 -3.34 19.83
#